data_1a951c91d27dac9911f6027e8bf1dee2
#
_entry.id   1a951c91d27dac9911f6027e8bf1dee2
#
_cell.length_a   1.000
_cell.length_b   1.000
_cell.length_c   1.000
_cell.angle_alpha   90.00
_cell.angle_beta   90.00
_cell.angle_gamma   90.00
#
_symmetry.space_group_name_H-M   'P 1'
#
loop_
_entity.id
_entity.type
_entity.pdbx_description
1 polymer ?
#
loop_
_entity_poly.entity_id
_entity_poly.type
_entity_poly.pdbx_seq_one_letter_code
_entity_poly.pdbx_strand_id
1 'polypeptide(L)'
;MSENVEVLRAGCYFCHVRCGVLVTKKDGRIIDIKGDPDCPHNKGYVCQRLDKQRYLDGFVYNPNRLKRPLKRAGERGGGKWEEISWDQAFDEIAERLIDLREKYGPETLAFTEGTARTWTWLHYKFTNLFGSPNTGGNGTICYSSDMWLEPCTYGGFCSDKSDWVGADLVVLWGRNTIASEPLLWHWVDTNMKERGAKLMVIDPRCSEVAQKADLWLQIRPGTDAALALGMINVIIEEDLYDHEFVDEWCYGFDQLKERAAEYPVEKVSEITWISSEKIRESARMYATAPSACLPWGQKGGDASGINATSTIRAKAILRAITGNIDRKGGELIAPPSRFPPSFYEHYALPQEQRDKMIGNDRFPGLTYKG
;
A
#
# COMPACT_ATOMS: atom_id res chain seq x y z
N MET A 1 -26.63 -40.66 8.42
CA MET A 1 -26.62 -39.18 8.64
C MET A 1 -26.14 -38.56 7.36
N SER A 2 -26.94 -37.68 6.72
CA SER A 2 -26.53 -37.02 5.49
C SER A 2 -25.36 -36.12 5.81
N GLU A 3 -24.27 -36.27 5.09
CA GLU A 3 -23.11 -35.39 5.19
C GLU A 3 -23.56 -33.95 4.89
N ASN A 4 -23.38 -33.04 5.83
CA ASN A 4 -23.75 -31.64 5.64
C ASN A 4 -22.58 -30.89 4.95
N VAL A 5 -22.66 -30.86 3.61
CA VAL A 5 -21.68 -30.11 2.79
C VAL A 5 -22.32 -28.83 2.30
N GLU A 6 -21.66 -27.69 2.58
CA GLU A 6 -22.08 -26.37 2.13
C GLU A 6 -20.95 -25.65 1.40
N VAL A 7 -21.28 -24.83 0.40
CA VAL A 7 -20.35 -23.97 -0.31
C VAL A 7 -20.74 -22.51 -0.05
N LEU A 8 -19.81 -21.74 0.49
CA LEU A 8 -20.01 -20.34 0.87
C LEU A 8 -19.12 -19.42 0.06
N ARG A 9 -19.65 -18.28 -0.36
CA ARG A 9 -18.84 -17.19 -0.93
C ARG A 9 -18.18 -16.38 0.17
N ALA A 10 -16.90 -16.08 0.00
CA ALA A 10 -16.11 -15.30 0.97
C ALA A 10 -15.03 -14.49 0.27
N GLY A 11 -14.39 -13.59 1.03
CA GLY A 11 -13.22 -12.83 0.58
C GLY A 11 -11.93 -13.36 1.19
N CYS A 12 -10.86 -13.45 0.42
CA CYS A 12 -9.53 -13.73 0.92
C CYS A 12 -8.92 -12.51 1.61
N TYR A 13 -8.30 -12.70 2.78
CA TYR A 13 -7.72 -11.62 3.59
C TYR A 13 -6.18 -11.64 3.66
N PHE A 14 -5.50 -12.43 2.85
CA PHE A 14 -4.03 -12.53 2.91
C PHE A 14 -3.28 -11.29 2.38
N CYS A 15 -3.88 -10.55 1.46
CA CYS A 15 -3.29 -9.33 0.93
C CYS A 15 -4.37 -8.27 0.63
N HIS A 16 -3.96 -7.10 0.14
CA HIS A 16 -4.87 -5.99 -0.16
C HIS A 16 -5.86 -6.28 -1.28
N VAL A 17 -5.55 -7.24 -2.14
CA VAL A 17 -6.31 -7.53 -3.36
C VAL A 17 -7.69 -8.16 -3.08
N ARG A 18 -7.84 -8.92 -1.99
CA ARG A 18 -9.13 -9.47 -1.52
C ARG A 18 -9.90 -10.27 -2.57
N CYS A 19 -9.26 -11.31 -3.13
CA CYS A 19 -9.89 -12.21 -4.10
C CYS A 19 -11.19 -12.82 -3.56
N GLY A 20 -12.20 -12.94 -4.41
CA GLY A 20 -13.39 -13.73 -4.13
C GLY A 20 -13.09 -15.21 -4.14
N VAL A 21 -13.58 -15.94 -3.15
CA VAL A 21 -13.35 -17.39 -2.99
C VAL A 21 -14.63 -18.14 -2.66
N LEU A 22 -14.69 -19.39 -3.10
CA LEU A 22 -15.67 -20.39 -2.71
C LEU A 22 -15.04 -21.29 -1.63
N VAL A 23 -15.66 -21.30 -0.46
CA VAL A 23 -15.24 -22.09 0.70
C VAL A 23 -16.17 -23.27 0.88
N THR A 24 -15.66 -24.48 0.75
CA THR A 24 -16.43 -25.72 0.99
C THR A 24 -16.24 -26.15 2.44
N LYS A 25 -17.36 -26.29 3.16
CA LYS A 25 -17.40 -26.83 4.53
C LYS A 25 -18.10 -28.18 4.53
N LYS A 26 -17.58 -29.10 5.34
CA LYS A 26 -18.20 -30.37 5.66
C LYS A 26 -18.27 -30.49 7.19
N ASP A 27 -19.46 -30.68 7.73
CA ASP A 27 -19.69 -30.81 9.18
C ASP A 27 -19.01 -29.69 10.02
N GLY A 28 -19.11 -28.45 9.55
CA GLY A 28 -18.53 -27.27 10.19
C GLY A 28 -17.02 -27.05 9.93
N ARG A 29 -16.33 -27.99 9.29
CA ARG A 29 -14.90 -27.88 8.98
C ARG A 29 -14.67 -27.47 7.52
N ILE A 30 -13.82 -26.50 7.27
CA ILE A 30 -13.39 -26.14 5.91
C ILE A 30 -12.54 -27.27 5.34
N ILE A 31 -12.94 -27.76 4.17
CA ILE A 31 -12.26 -28.88 3.47
C ILE A 31 -11.67 -28.48 2.13
N ASP A 32 -12.13 -27.36 1.55
CA ASP A 32 -11.63 -26.86 0.27
C ASP A 32 -11.82 -25.34 0.13
N ILE A 33 -10.94 -24.68 -0.64
CA ILE A 33 -11.04 -23.27 -1.00
C ILE A 33 -10.62 -23.13 -2.45
N LYS A 34 -11.47 -22.49 -3.26
CA LYS A 34 -11.23 -22.21 -4.68
C LYS A 34 -11.53 -20.75 -4.99
N GLY A 35 -11.01 -20.24 -6.10
CA GLY A 35 -11.41 -18.93 -6.61
C GLY A 35 -12.87 -18.93 -7.04
N ASP A 36 -13.58 -17.85 -6.75
CA ASP A 36 -14.94 -17.65 -7.23
C ASP A 36 -14.91 -17.17 -8.71
N PRO A 37 -15.38 -17.97 -9.68
CA PRO A 37 -15.37 -17.59 -11.08
C PRO A 37 -16.30 -16.41 -11.40
N ASP A 38 -17.32 -16.18 -10.57
CA ASP A 38 -18.27 -15.09 -10.72
C ASP A 38 -17.75 -13.77 -10.11
N CYS A 39 -16.64 -13.81 -9.39
CA CYS A 39 -16.03 -12.59 -8.86
C CYS A 39 -15.35 -11.81 -9.99
N PRO A 40 -15.80 -10.57 -10.32
CA PRO A 40 -15.29 -9.82 -11.46
C PRO A 40 -13.81 -9.45 -11.28
N HIS A 41 -13.34 -9.38 -10.05
CA HIS A 41 -11.99 -8.97 -9.71
C HIS A 41 -10.93 -10.04 -9.99
N ASN A 42 -11.17 -11.29 -9.59
CA ASN A 42 -10.20 -12.38 -9.77
C ASN A 42 -10.64 -13.49 -10.73
N LYS A 43 -11.90 -13.50 -11.19
CA LYS A 43 -12.42 -14.42 -12.21
C LYS A 43 -11.99 -15.89 -11.98
N GLY A 44 -12.07 -16.33 -10.74
CA GLY A 44 -11.67 -17.69 -10.35
C GLY A 44 -10.17 -17.88 -10.09
N TYR A 45 -9.30 -16.92 -10.41
CA TYR A 45 -7.88 -17.02 -10.07
C TYR A 45 -7.67 -16.94 -8.57
N VAL A 46 -6.77 -17.76 -8.06
CA VAL A 46 -6.22 -17.66 -6.70
C VAL A 46 -4.72 -17.92 -6.72
N CYS A 47 -4.00 -17.22 -5.88
CA CYS A 47 -2.56 -17.38 -5.80
C CYS A 47 -2.16 -18.57 -4.92
N GLN A 48 -0.89 -18.94 -4.98
CA GLN A 48 -0.30 -20.04 -4.19
C GLN A 48 -0.51 -19.95 -2.66
N ARG A 49 -0.88 -18.78 -2.13
CA ARG A 49 -1.18 -18.63 -0.68
C ARG A 49 -2.47 -19.31 -0.28
N LEU A 50 -3.39 -19.51 -1.22
CA LEU A 50 -4.64 -20.26 -1.03
C LEU A 50 -4.54 -21.70 -1.48
N ASP A 51 -3.33 -22.21 -1.77
CA ASP A 51 -3.13 -23.64 -1.90
C ASP A 51 -3.71 -24.36 -0.67
N LYS A 52 -4.54 -25.36 -0.93
CA LYS A 52 -5.32 -26.06 0.09
C LYS A 52 -4.46 -26.51 1.27
N GLN A 53 -3.33 -27.16 0.98
CA GLN A 53 -2.45 -27.69 2.01
C GLN A 53 -1.80 -26.58 2.82
N ARG A 54 -1.29 -25.55 2.16
CA ARG A 54 -0.66 -24.39 2.84
C ARG A 54 -1.67 -23.61 3.66
N TYR A 55 -2.87 -23.38 3.14
CA TYR A 55 -3.86 -22.55 3.82
C TYR A 55 -4.57 -23.31 4.94
N LEU A 56 -5.09 -24.50 4.68
CA LEU A 56 -5.85 -25.25 5.69
C LEU A 56 -4.92 -25.84 6.75
N ASP A 57 -3.91 -26.60 6.35
CA ASP A 57 -3.06 -27.32 7.29
C ASP A 57 -1.96 -26.44 7.87
N GLY A 58 -1.40 -25.54 7.06
CA GLY A 58 -0.32 -24.63 7.49
C GLY A 58 -0.80 -23.40 8.25
N PHE A 59 -2.05 -22.96 8.08
CA PHE A 59 -2.56 -21.74 8.72
C PHE A 59 -3.84 -21.97 9.52
N VAL A 60 -4.97 -22.37 8.91
CA VAL A 60 -6.27 -22.44 9.62
C VAL A 60 -6.25 -23.52 10.68
N TYR A 61 -5.79 -24.71 10.33
CA TYR A 61 -5.78 -25.90 11.20
C TYR A 61 -4.38 -26.28 11.69
N ASN A 62 -3.44 -25.33 11.68
CA ASN A 62 -2.09 -25.57 12.18
C ASN A 62 -2.14 -26.07 13.64
N PRO A 63 -1.54 -27.23 13.96
CA PRO A 63 -1.58 -27.79 15.32
C PRO A 63 -0.91 -26.87 16.36
N ASN A 64 0.04 -26.03 15.94
CA ASN A 64 0.72 -25.07 16.81
C ASN A 64 -0.04 -23.74 16.97
N ARG A 65 -1.24 -23.61 16.41
CA ARG A 65 -2.05 -22.42 16.56
C ARG A 65 -2.48 -22.25 18.00
N LEU A 66 -2.25 -21.07 18.60
CA LEU A 66 -2.69 -20.75 19.95
C LEU A 66 -4.21 -20.80 20.00
N LYS A 67 -4.74 -21.52 21.01
CA LYS A 67 -6.18 -21.71 21.23
C LYS A 67 -6.66 -21.02 22.52
N ARG A 68 -5.73 -20.67 23.39
CA ARG A 68 -5.98 -20.00 24.67
C ARG A 68 -4.94 -18.91 24.90
N PRO A 69 -5.21 -17.92 25.74
CA PRO A 69 -4.20 -16.96 26.19
C PRO A 69 -3.04 -17.67 26.89
N LEU A 70 -1.84 -17.16 26.68
CA LEU A 70 -0.63 -17.65 27.33
C LEU A 70 -0.06 -16.59 28.26
N LYS A 71 0.20 -16.96 29.51
CA LYS A 71 0.90 -16.14 30.49
C LYS A 71 2.34 -16.64 30.63
N ARG A 72 3.28 -15.72 30.75
CA ARG A 72 4.69 -16.08 30.95
C ARG A 72 4.88 -16.70 32.34
N ALA A 73 5.45 -17.91 32.37
CA ALA A 73 5.73 -18.67 33.57
C ALA A 73 7.24 -18.67 33.87
N GLY A 74 7.81 -17.52 34.18
CA GLY A 74 9.24 -17.40 34.49
C GLY A 74 9.86 -16.09 34.02
N GLU A 75 11.18 -16.09 33.87
CA GLU A 75 11.94 -14.90 33.47
C GLU A 75 11.63 -14.44 32.04
N ARG A 76 11.76 -13.14 31.80
CA ARG A 76 11.63 -12.55 30.47
C ARG A 76 12.70 -13.14 29.54
N GLY A 77 12.27 -13.67 28.40
CA GLY A 77 13.15 -14.35 27.44
C GLY A 77 13.36 -15.85 27.70
N GLY A 78 12.88 -16.39 28.84
CA GLY A 78 13.03 -17.80 29.21
C GLY A 78 12.17 -18.79 28.40
N GLY A 79 11.22 -18.30 27.61
CA GLY A 79 10.39 -19.12 26.71
C GLY A 79 9.37 -20.04 27.40
N LYS A 80 9.17 -19.91 28.70
CA LYS A 80 8.20 -20.71 29.45
C LYS A 80 6.84 -20.01 29.51
N TRP A 81 5.80 -20.73 29.17
CA TRP A 81 4.43 -20.22 29.08
C TRP A 81 3.45 -21.19 29.73
N GLU A 82 2.40 -20.68 30.33
CA GLU A 82 1.25 -21.42 30.86
C GLU A 82 -0.05 -20.96 30.19
N GLU A 83 -0.95 -21.88 29.94
CA GLU A 83 -2.30 -21.54 29.45
C GLU A 83 -3.14 -20.99 30.60
N ILE A 84 -3.84 -19.88 30.34
CA ILE A 84 -4.79 -19.28 31.27
C ILE A 84 -6.16 -19.12 30.61
N SER A 85 -7.21 -18.89 31.41
CA SER A 85 -8.53 -18.59 30.87
C SER A 85 -8.58 -17.19 30.25
N TRP A 86 -9.58 -16.94 29.40
CA TRP A 86 -9.84 -15.60 28.87
C TRP A 86 -10.22 -14.62 29.97
N ASP A 87 -11.04 -15.05 30.94
CA ASP A 87 -11.46 -14.19 32.06
C ASP A 87 -10.25 -13.77 32.89
N GLN A 88 -9.39 -14.71 33.26
CA GLN A 88 -8.15 -14.40 33.96
C GLN A 88 -7.26 -13.44 33.17
N ALA A 89 -7.14 -13.63 31.82
CA ALA A 89 -6.34 -12.74 30.99
C ALA A 89 -6.91 -11.32 30.96
N PHE A 90 -8.25 -11.19 30.83
CA PHE A 90 -8.91 -9.89 30.84
C PHE A 90 -8.78 -9.18 32.20
N ASP A 91 -8.99 -9.87 33.29
CA ASP A 91 -8.91 -9.29 34.63
C ASP A 91 -7.49 -8.79 34.93
N GLU A 92 -6.46 -9.62 34.72
CA GLU A 92 -5.07 -9.24 34.98
C GLU A 92 -4.60 -8.08 34.08
N ILE A 93 -5.03 -8.06 32.80
CA ILE A 93 -4.69 -6.97 31.87
C ILE A 93 -5.41 -5.69 32.29
N ALA A 94 -6.69 -5.78 32.63
CA ALA A 94 -7.48 -4.62 33.06
C ALA A 94 -6.93 -3.99 34.33
N GLU A 95 -6.69 -4.79 35.38
CA GLU A 95 -6.07 -4.33 36.62
C GLU A 95 -4.75 -3.61 36.35
N ARG A 96 -3.88 -4.21 35.53
CA ARG A 96 -2.59 -3.61 35.23
C ARG A 96 -2.68 -2.30 34.45
N LEU A 97 -3.60 -2.21 33.49
CA LEU A 97 -3.85 -1.00 32.73
C LEU A 97 -4.44 0.12 33.61
N ILE A 98 -5.35 -0.21 34.53
CA ILE A 98 -5.92 0.73 35.50
C ILE A 98 -4.82 1.28 36.41
N ASP A 99 -4.02 0.43 37.01
CA ASP A 99 -2.88 0.84 37.85
C ASP A 99 -1.92 1.80 37.12
N LEU A 100 -1.57 1.48 35.88
CA LEU A 100 -0.68 2.33 35.08
C LEU A 100 -1.32 3.68 34.76
N ARG A 101 -2.61 3.68 34.41
CA ARG A 101 -3.37 4.90 34.12
C ARG A 101 -3.48 5.80 35.35
N GLU A 102 -3.77 5.24 36.52
CA GLU A 102 -3.87 5.98 37.78
C GLU A 102 -2.53 6.58 38.21
N LYS A 103 -1.44 5.82 38.00
CA LYS A 103 -0.10 6.22 38.43
C LYS A 103 0.58 7.22 37.49
N TYR A 104 0.40 7.06 36.19
CA TYR A 104 1.19 7.78 35.17
C TYR A 104 0.34 8.57 34.16
N GLY A 105 -0.99 8.50 34.24
CA GLY A 105 -1.89 9.09 33.25
C GLY A 105 -2.22 8.14 32.08
N PRO A 106 -3.29 8.44 31.34
CA PRO A 106 -3.72 7.60 30.22
C PRO A 106 -2.73 7.56 29.07
N GLU A 107 -1.89 8.58 28.88
CA GLU A 107 -0.85 8.64 27.87
C GLU A 107 0.27 7.60 28.03
N THR A 108 0.29 6.87 29.13
CA THR A 108 1.19 5.74 29.37
C THR A 108 0.95 4.56 28.43
N LEU A 109 -0.27 4.44 27.87
CA LEU A 109 -0.62 3.42 26.89
C LEU A 109 -0.29 3.91 25.48
N ALA A 110 0.55 3.19 24.76
CA ALA A 110 0.69 3.34 23.32
C ALA A 110 0.15 2.09 22.60
N PHE A 111 -0.76 2.28 21.66
CA PHE A 111 -1.31 1.20 20.86
C PHE A 111 -0.85 1.34 19.41
N THR A 112 -0.20 0.30 18.88
CA THR A 112 0.24 0.27 17.48
C THR A 112 -0.29 -0.97 16.79
N GLU A 113 -0.66 -0.83 15.53
CA GLU A 113 -1.08 -1.95 14.70
C GLU A 113 -0.32 -2.02 13.39
N GLY A 114 -0.25 -3.22 12.81
CA GLY A 114 0.11 -3.40 11.42
C GLY A 114 -1.09 -3.12 10.50
N THR A 115 -1.13 -3.73 9.33
CA THR A 115 -2.24 -3.55 8.41
C THR A 115 -3.47 -4.37 8.84
N ALA A 116 -4.19 -3.94 9.84
CA ALA A 116 -5.39 -4.60 10.37
C ALA A 116 -6.66 -4.05 9.72
N ARG A 117 -6.93 -4.42 8.50
CA ARG A 117 -7.98 -3.84 7.62
C ARG A 117 -9.41 -3.89 8.16
N THR A 118 -9.73 -4.82 9.03
CA THR A 118 -11.10 -5.05 9.51
C THR A 118 -11.30 -4.60 10.95
N TRP A 119 -10.22 -4.52 11.72
CA TRP A 119 -10.26 -4.35 13.16
C TRP A 119 -9.70 -3.00 13.63
N THR A 120 -9.20 -2.18 12.73
CA THR A 120 -8.60 -0.87 13.00
C THR A 120 -9.46 0.01 13.92
N TRP A 121 -10.77 0.00 13.71
CA TRP A 121 -11.70 0.77 14.53
C TRP A 121 -11.74 0.35 16.02
N LEU A 122 -11.44 -0.93 16.32
CA LEU A 122 -11.46 -1.44 17.69
C LEU A 122 -10.35 -0.83 18.55
N HIS A 123 -9.14 -0.72 18.01
CA HIS A 123 -8.05 -0.15 18.79
C HIS A 123 -8.22 1.36 19.00
N TYR A 124 -8.71 2.10 17.99
CA TYR A 124 -9.05 3.52 18.16
C TYR A 124 -10.14 3.70 19.23
N LYS A 125 -11.19 2.89 19.18
CA LYS A 125 -12.23 2.91 20.21
C LYS A 125 -11.66 2.62 21.59
N PHE A 126 -10.82 1.59 21.70
CA PHE A 126 -10.20 1.21 22.98
C PHE A 126 -9.30 2.32 23.53
N THR A 127 -8.39 2.86 22.71
CA THR A 127 -7.47 3.91 23.16
C THR A 127 -8.20 5.20 23.54
N ASN A 128 -9.23 5.57 22.78
CA ASN A 128 -10.04 6.75 23.10
C ASN A 128 -10.83 6.57 24.40
N LEU A 129 -11.44 5.40 24.64
CA LEU A 129 -12.11 5.11 25.91
C LEU A 129 -11.14 5.03 27.10
N PHE A 130 -9.93 4.53 26.86
CA PHE A 130 -8.88 4.52 27.87
C PHE A 130 -8.39 5.94 28.18
N GLY A 131 -8.47 6.87 27.22
CA GLY A 131 -8.04 8.26 27.30
C GLY A 131 -6.64 8.49 26.73
N SER A 132 -6.03 7.50 26.03
CA SER A 132 -4.71 7.66 25.46
C SER A 132 -4.76 8.28 24.05
N PRO A 133 -3.96 9.32 23.77
CA PRO A 133 -3.79 9.85 22.43
C PRO A 133 -2.76 9.07 21.62
N ASN A 134 -2.00 8.17 22.25
CA ASN A 134 -0.86 7.47 21.64
C ASN A 134 -1.32 6.25 20.85
N THR A 135 -1.92 6.49 19.70
CA THR A 135 -2.33 5.44 18.77
C THR A 135 -1.65 5.64 17.42
N GLY A 136 -1.14 4.58 16.85
CA GLY A 136 -0.48 4.60 15.55
C GLY A 136 -0.83 3.36 14.74
N GLY A 137 -1.14 3.58 13.48
CA GLY A 137 -1.44 2.51 12.54
C GLY A 137 -0.52 2.55 11.32
N ASN A 138 -0.80 1.65 10.40
CA ASN A 138 -0.08 1.60 9.13
C ASN A 138 -0.24 2.89 8.31
N GLY A 139 -1.33 3.63 8.48
CA GLY A 139 -1.59 4.87 7.76
C GLY A 139 -0.44 5.86 7.84
N THR A 140 0.15 6.05 9.01
CA THR A 140 1.21 7.05 9.24
C THR A 140 2.56 6.71 8.59
N ILE A 141 2.83 5.44 8.29
CA ILE A 141 4.12 4.98 7.76
C ILE A 141 4.00 4.14 6.48
N CYS A 142 2.82 4.03 5.90
CA CYS A 142 2.56 3.18 4.74
C CYS A 142 2.15 4.00 3.52
N TYR A 143 1.03 4.67 3.56
CA TYR A 143 0.42 5.32 2.39
C TYR A 143 -0.09 6.74 2.64
N SER A 144 0.16 7.32 3.81
CA SER A 144 -0.34 8.66 4.14
C SER A 144 0.12 9.71 3.14
N SER A 145 1.37 9.61 2.69
CA SER A 145 1.93 10.56 1.73
C SER A 145 1.16 10.56 0.41
N ASP A 146 0.81 9.37 -0.11
CA ASP A 146 0.03 9.24 -1.36
C ASP A 146 -1.39 9.78 -1.18
N MET A 147 -2.05 9.40 -0.08
CA MET A 147 -3.43 9.84 0.21
C MET A 147 -3.59 11.36 0.34
N TRP A 148 -2.52 12.06 0.71
CA TRP A 148 -2.57 13.51 0.83
C TRP A 148 -2.11 14.22 -0.43
N LEU A 149 -1.06 13.72 -1.08
CA LEU A 149 -0.41 14.44 -2.19
C LEU A 149 -1.12 14.28 -3.52
N GLU A 150 -1.70 13.12 -3.81
CA GLU A 150 -2.48 12.97 -5.04
C GLU A 150 -3.74 13.83 -5.05
N PRO A 151 -4.58 13.84 -3.98
CA PRO A 151 -5.68 14.80 -3.90
C PRO A 151 -5.25 16.28 -3.97
N CYS A 152 -4.08 16.63 -3.42
CA CYS A 152 -3.52 17.97 -3.56
C CYS A 152 -3.02 18.29 -4.98
N THR A 153 -2.76 17.27 -5.79
CA THR A 153 -2.24 17.45 -7.15
C THR A 153 -3.34 17.40 -8.20
N TYR A 154 -4.28 16.45 -8.09
CA TYR A 154 -5.38 16.27 -9.08
C TYR A 154 -6.78 16.39 -8.50
N GLY A 155 -6.94 16.71 -7.22
CA GLY A 155 -8.26 16.71 -6.56
C GLY A 155 -8.80 15.31 -6.21
N GLY A 156 -8.09 14.24 -6.50
CA GLY A 156 -8.51 12.86 -6.24
C GLY A 156 -7.35 11.88 -6.08
N PHE A 157 -7.62 10.70 -5.52
CA PHE A 157 -6.67 9.61 -5.39
C PHE A 157 -6.83 8.63 -6.55
N CYS A 158 -5.78 8.40 -7.34
CA CYS A 158 -5.86 7.60 -8.55
C CYS A 158 -4.88 6.43 -8.63
N SER A 159 -3.70 6.53 -8.05
CA SER A 159 -2.63 5.52 -8.24
C SER A 159 -2.93 4.12 -7.69
N ASP A 160 -4.04 3.94 -6.94
CA ASP A 160 -4.56 2.64 -6.53
C ASP A 160 -5.58 2.06 -7.54
N LYS A 161 -5.91 2.80 -8.58
CA LYS A 161 -6.90 2.45 -9.61
C LYS A 161 -6.30 2.31 -11.00
N SER A 162 -5.06 1.86 -11.06
CA SER A 162 -4.37 1.62 -12.33
C SER A 162 -5.07 0.57 -13.20
N ASP A 163 -5.17 0.81 -14.48
CA ASP A 163 -5.70 -0.15 -15.44
C ASP A 163 -4.61 -1.14 -15.91
N TRP A 164 -4.31 -2.11 -15.07
CA TRP A 164 -3.29 -3.14 -15.29
C TRP A 164 -3.48 -3.98 -16.55
N VAL A 165 -4.71 -4.09 -17.02
CA VAL A 165 -5.09 -4.94 -18.16
C VAL A 165 -5.15 -4.14 -19.45
N GLY A 166 -5.50 -2.86 -19.35
CA GLY A 166 -5.67 -1.97 -20.49
C GLY A 166 -4.40 -1.25 -20.91
N ALA A 167 -3.37 -1.19 -20.06
CA ALA A 167 -2.15 -0.45 -20.30
C ALA A 167 -1.27 -1.08 -21.40
N ASP A 168 -0.66 -0.26 -22.24
CA ASP A 168 0.38 -0.68 -23.20
C ASP A 168 1.77 -0.70 -22.54
N LEU A 169 1.94 0.08 -21.47
CA LEU A 169 3.11 0.05 -20.60
C LEU A 169 2.68 -0.01 -19.13
N VAL A 170 3.22 -0.98 -18.39
CA VAL A 170 3.09 -1.05 -16.93
C VAL A 170 4.43 -0.66 -16.30
N VAL A 171 4.41 0.34 -15.40
CA VAL A 171 5.61 0.78 -14.68
C VAL A 171 5.50 0.35 -13.22
N LEU A 172 6.32 -0.60 -12.80
CA LEU A 172 6.40 -1.06 -11.42
C LEU A 172 7.57 -0.38 -10.71
N TRP A 173 7.28 0.70 -10.00
CA TRP A 173 8.28 1.49 -9.29
C TRP A 173 8.27 1.16 -7.79
N GLY A 174 9.32 0.45 -7.33
CA GLY A 174 9.42 -0.02 -5.95
C GLY A 174 8.35 -1.04 -5.55
N ARG A 175 7.91 -1.87 -6.52
CA ARG A 175 6.79 -2.78 -6.31
C ARG A 175 7.08 -4.19 -6.86
N ASN A 176 7.10 -5.18 -5.97
CA ASN A 176 7.24 -6.59 -6.35
C ASN A 176 5.88 -7.30 -6.24
N THR A 177 5.07 -7.17 -7.30
CA THR A 177 3.71 -7.72 -7.34
C THR A 177 3.66 -9.24 -7.28
N ILE A 178 4.66 -9.94 -7.78
CA ILE A 178 4.75 -11.42 -7.66
C ILE A 178 4.71 -11.84 -6.19
N ALA A 179 5.46 -11.14 -5.34
CA ALA A 179 5.53 -11.48 -3.92
C ALA A 179 4.40 -10.84 -3.09
N SER A 180 4.00 -9.60 -3.37
CA SER A 180 3.05 -8.86 -2.54
C SER A 180 1.60 -9.06 -2.95
N GLU A 181 1.30 -9.03 -4.24
CA GLU A 181 -0.05 -9.00 -4.81
C GLU A 181 -0.15 -9.88 -6.06
N PRO A 182 -0.06 -11.21 -5.91
CA PRO A 182 0.06 -12.14 -7.04
C PRO A 182 -1.10 -12.08 -8.05
N LEU A 183 -2.30 -11.63 -7.68
CA LEU A 183 -3.36 -11.40 -8.65
C LEU A 183 -3.04 -10.25 -9.59
N LEU A 184 -2.51 -9.14 -9.06
CA LEU A 184 -2.11 -8.02 -9.92
C LEU A 184 -0.98 -8.44 -10.87
N TRP A 185 -0.05 -9.25 -10.38
CA TRP A 185 0.95 -9.85 -11.26
C TRP A 185 0.32 -10.73 -12.33
N HIS A 186 -0.66 -11.54 -11.99
CA HIS A 186 -1.39 -12.37 -12.97
C HIS A 186 -1.98 -11.51 -14.09
N TRP A 187 -2.58 -10.37 -13.77
CA TRP A 187 -3.11 -9.45 -14.78
C TRP A 187 -2.03 -8.78 -15.62
N VAL A 188 -0.92 -8.36 -15.02
CA VAL A 188 0.23 -7.81 -15.76
C VAL A 188 0.81 -8.84 -16.72
N ASP A 189 1.09 -10.06 -16.23
CA ASP A 189 1.64 -11.15 -17.02
C ASP A 189 0.71 -11.57 -18.18
N THR A 190 -0.60 -11.59 -17.91
CA THR A 190 -1.62 -11.84 -18.95
C THR A 190 -1.63 -10.72 -19.99
N ASN A 191 -1.60 -9.47 -19.58
CA ASN A 191 -1.55 -8.32 -20.47
C ASN A 191 -0.30 -8.35 -21.36
N MET A 192 0.86 -8.66 -20.78
CA MET A 192 2.11 -8.81 -21.55
C MET A 192 2.00 -9.93 -22.60
N LYS A 193 1.42 -11.08 -22.25
CA LYS A 193 1.30 -12.25 -23.12
C LYS A 193 0.26 -12.08 -24.23
N GLU A 194 -0.88 -11.50 -23.92
CA GLU A 194 -2.03 -11.44 -24.82
C GLU A 194 -2.03 -10.19 -25.71
N ARG A 195 -1.52 -9.07 -25.18
CA ARG A 195 -1.54 -7.77 -25.86
C ARG A 195 -0.15 -7.25 -26.25
N GLY A 196 0.92 -7.89 -25.75
CA GLY A 196 2.28 -7.42 -25.96
C GLY A 196 2.63 -6.15 -25.15
N ALA A 197 1.92 -5.91 -24.06
CA ALA A 197 2.21 -4.78 -23.16
C ALA A 197 3.65 -4.86 -22.66
N LYS A 198 4.30 -3.70 -22.54
CA LYS A 198 5.66 -3.59 -22.03
C LYS A 198 5.67 -3.44 -20.50
N LEU A 199 6.77 -3.88 -19.90
CA LEU A 199 7.01 -3.78 -18.47
C LEU A 199 8.30 -3.00 -18.19
N MET A 200 8.17 -1.88 -17.48
CA MET A 200 9.30 -1.16 -16.90
C MET A 200 9.33 -1.41 -15.38
N VAL A 201 10.51 -1.72 -14.85
CA VAL A 201 10.68 -1.91 -13.41
C VAL A 201 11.78 -0.99 -12.89
N ILE A 202 11.46 -0.24 -11.83
CA ILE A 202 12.39 0.64 -11.13
C ILE A 202 12.52 0.10 -9.71
N ASP A 203 13.61 -0.58 -9.41
CA ASP A 203 13.81 -1.28 -8.12
C ASP A 203 15.31 -1.46 -7.87
N PRO A 204 15.84 -1.16 -6.69
CA PRO A 204 17.24 -1.41 -6.36
C PRO A 204 17.62 -2.89 -6.40
N ARG A 205 16.64 -3.78 -6.25
CA ARG A 205 16.83 -5.23 -6.24
C ARG A 205 16.39 -5.84 -7.57
N CYS A 206 17.22 -6.72 -8.11
CA CYS A 206 16.85 -7.59 -9.23
C CYS A 206 15.84 -8.65 -8.76
N SER A 207 14.60 -8.23 -8.54
CA SER A 207 13.50 -9.11 -8.11
C SER A 207 13.01 -9.97 -9.27
N GLU A 208 12.16 -10.98 -8.98
CA GLU A 208 11.54 -11.80 -10.03
C GLU A 208 10.76 -10.98 -11.05
N VAL A 209 10.17 -9.85 -10.62
CA VAL A 209 9.50 -8.91 -11.51
C VAL A 209 10.53 -8.17 -12.38
N ALA A 210 11.63 -7.70 -11.79
CA ALA A 210 12.69 -7.01 -12.52
C ALA A 210 13.35 -7.89 -13.59
N GLN A 211 13.46 -9.20 -13.34
CA GLN A 211 13.99 -10.17 -14.29
C GLN A 211 13.09 -10.37 -15.53
N LYS A 212 11.82 -9.97 -15.44
CA LYS A 212 10.83 -10.09 -16.53
C LYS A 212 10.59 -8.76 -17.27
N ALA A 213 11.24 -7.68 -16.81
CA ALA A 213 11.05 -6.36 -17.37
C ALA A 213 11.71 -6.21 -18.76
N ASP A 214 11.06 -5.48 -19.66
CA ASP A 214 11.67 -5.00 -20.90
C ASP A 214 12.77 -3.97 -20.58
N LEU A 215 12.55 -3.16 -19.53
CA LEU A 215 13.53 -2.20 -19.03
C LEU A 215 13.57 -2.24 -17.48
N TRP A 216 14.74 -2.58 -16.93
CA TRP A 216 15.00 -2.51 -15.49
C TRP A 216 16.01 -1.41 -15.17
N LEU A 217 15.60 -0.52 -14.27
CA LEU A 217 16.38 0.57 -13.72
C LEU A 217 16.77 0.23 -12.27
N GLN A 218 18.04 -0.11 -12.05
CA GLN A 218 18.58 -0.39 -10.72
C GLN A 218 18.91 0.92 -10.01
N ILE A 219 17.90 1.47 -9.32
CA ILE A 219 18.01 2.77 -8.68
C ILE A 219 18.72 2.69 -7.33
N ARG A 220 19.53 3.70 -7.01
CA ARG A 220 20.02 3.93 -5.65
C ARG A 220 18.84 4.23 -4.71
N PRO A 221 18.68 3.51 -3.58
CA PRO A 221 17.60 3.76 -2.64
C PRO A 221 17.52 5.22 -2.17
N GLY A 222 16.32 5.79 -2.15
CA GLY A 222 16.05 7.15 -1.70
C GLY A 222 16.32 8.26 -2.73
N THR A 223 16.55 7.92 -4.01
CA THR A 223 16.81 8.89 -5.08
C THR A 223 15.69 8.95 -6.13
N ASP A 224 14.53 8.42 -5.80
CA ASP A 224 13.38 8.29 -6.67
C ASP A 224 12.89 9.63 -7.22
N ALA A 225 12.85 10.68 -6.38
CA ALA A 225 12.47 12.02 -6.80
C ALA A 225 13.42 12.60 -7.86
N ALA A 226 14.72 12.32 -7.74
CA ALA A 226 15.71 12.77 -8.73
C ALA A 226 15.50 12.06 -10.07
N LEU A 227 15.25 10.74 -10.06
CA LEU A 227 14.93 10.00 -11.28
C LEU A 227 13.67 10.55 -11.95
N ALA A 228 12.60 10.76 -11.19
CA ALA A 228 11.36 11.28 -11.73
C ALA A 228 11.54 12.68 -12.36
N LEU A 229 12.30 13.57 -11.70
CA LEU A 229 12.63 14.90 -12.25
C LEU A 229 13.51 14.80 -13.51
N GLY A 230 14.47 13.87 -13.55
CA GLY A 230 15.25 13.64 -14.75
C GLY A 230 14.42 13.12 -15.92
N MET A 231 13.46 12.21 -15.65
CA MET A 231 12.52 11.76 -16.69
C MET A 231 11.63 12.92 -17.16
N ILE A 232 11.13 13.75 -16.26
CA ILE A 232 10.34 14.95 -16.58
C ILE A 232 11.17 15.90 -17.45
N ASN A 233 12.44 16.13 -17.08
CA ASN A 233 13.33 16.99 -17.86
C ASN A 233 13.49 16.50 -19.31
N VAL A 234 13.76 15.20 -19.50
CA VAL A 234 13.85 14.61 -20.83
C VAL A 234 12.54 14.75 -21.62
N ILE A 235 11.41 14.48 -20.98
CA ILE A 235 10.08 14.59 -21.61
C ILE A 235 9.83 16.03 -22.08
N ILE A 236 10.23 17.02 -21.31
CA ILE A 236 10.09 18.44 -21.67
C ILE A 236 11.09 18.85 -22.75
N GLU A 237 12.38 18.50 -22.60
CA GLU A 237 13.44 18.84 -23.56
C GLU A 237 13.19 18.23 -24.96
N GLU A 238 12.64 17.03 -25.00
CA GLU A 238 12.36 16.30 -26.24
C GLU A 238 10.92 16.53 -26.76
N ASP A 239 10.16 17.41 -26.13
CA ASP A 239 8.79 17.77 -26.51
C ASP A 239 7.82 16.56 -26.57
N LEU A 240 7.95 15.64 -25.60
CA LEU A 240 7.20 14.37 -25.53
C LEU A 240 5.99 14.43 -24.60
N TYR A 241 5.68 15.58 -24.00
CA TYR A 241 4.52 15.73 -23.13
C TYR A 241 3.22 15.87 -23.93
N ASP A 242 2.10 15.56 -23.32
CA ASP A 242 0.75 15.73 -23.90
C ASP A 242 0.36 17.22 -23.86
N HIS A 243 0.54 17.91 -24.99
CA HIS A 243 0.27 19.35 -25.10
C HIS A 243 -1.17 19.71 -24.76
N GLU A 244 -2.13 18.95 -25.30
CA GLU A 244 -3.56 19.22 -25.07
C GLU A 244 -3.90 19.09 -23.61
N PHE A 245 -3.46 18.00 -22.95
CA PHE A 245 -3.68 17.78 -21.52
C PHE A 245 -2.99 18.85 -20.66
N VAL A 246 -1.77 19.23 -21.02
CA VAL A 246 -0.99 20.22 -20.28
C VAL A 246 -1.63 21.60 -20.38
N ASP A 247 -2.03 22.00 -21.56
CA ASP A 247 -2.63 23.32 -21.80
C ASP A 247 -4.02 23.47 -21.15
N GLU A 248 -4.80 22.38 -21.14
CA GLU A 248 -6.18 22.40 -20.61
C GLU A 248 -6.25 22.16 -19.11
N TRP A 249 -5.40 21.25 -18.55
CA TRP A 249 -5.56 20.74 -17.19
C TRP A 249 -4.40 21.04 -16.24
N CYS A 250 -3.23 21.43 -16.73
CA CYS A 250 -2.07 21.62 -15.88
C CYS A 250 -1.80 23.09 -15.54
N TYR A 251 -1.65 23.37 -14.25
CA TYR A 251 -1.24 24.67 -13.77
C TYR A 251 0.24 24.64 -13.32
N GLY A 252 1.01 25.68 -13.70
CA GLY A 252 2.41 25.82 -13.25
C GLY A 252 3.41 25.05 -14.10
N PHE A 253 3.12 24.78 -15.37
CA PHE A 253 4.01 24.03 -16.25
C PHE A 253 5.33 24.78 -16.54
N ASP A 254 5.34 26.11 -16.61
CA ASP A 254 6.58 26.88 -16.80
C ASP A 254 7.51 26.78 -15.59
N GLN A 255 6.95 26.83 -14.36
CA GLN A 255 7.71 26.58 -13.14
C GLN A 255 8.25 25.14 -13.09
N LEU A 256 7.51 24.18 -13.63
CA LEU A 256 7.99 22.81 -13.75
C LEU A 256 9.17 22.71 -14.72
N LYS A 257 9.14 23.40 -15.87
CA LYS A 257 10.26 23.46 -16.83
C LYS A 257 11.52 23.98 -16.15
N GLU A 258 11.42 25.10 -15.45
CA GLU A 258 12.54 25.69 -14.71
C GLU A 258 13.09 24.69 -13.67
N ARG A 259 12.21 24.07 -12.90
CA ARG A 259 12.63 23.10 -11.87
C ARG A 259 13.25 21.84 -12.46
N ALA A 260 12.69 21.30 -13.53
CA ALA A 260 13.19 20.10 -14.19
C ALA A 260 14.57 20.32 -14.82
N ALA A 261 14.82 21.50 -15.39
CA ALA A 261 16.12 21.87 -15.97
C ALA A 261 17.28 21.81 -14.97
N GLU A 262 17.01 21.90 -13.64
CA GLU A 262 18.04 21.69 -12.62
C GLU A 262 18.49 20.21 -12.48
N TYR A 263 17.80 19.30 -13.17
CA TYR A 263 18.04 17.85 -13.12
C TYR A 263 18.37 17.28 -14.50
N PRO A 264 19.46 17.73 -15.15
CA PRO A 264 19.92 17.14 -16.40
C PRO A 264 20.33 15.69 -16.16
N VAL A 265 20.23 14.85 -17.17
CA VAL A 265 20.39 13.39 -17.02
C VAL A 265 21.77 12.98 -16.49
N GLU A 266 22.81 13.76 -16.74
CA GLU A 266 24.16 13.52 -16.23
C GLU A 266 24.18 13.64 -14.69
N LYS A 267 23.60 14.72 -14.14
CA LYS A 267 23.45 14.91 -12.71
C LYS A 267 22.57 13.84 -12.08
N VAL A 268 21.47 13.48 -12.73
CA VAL A 268 20.57 12.43 -12.26
C VAL A 268 21.26 11.07 -12.28
N SER A 269 22.08 10.78 -13.27
CA SER A 269 22.89 9.56 -13.36
C SER A 269 23.84 9.42 -12.14
N GLU A 270 24.54 10.48 -11.77
CA GLU A 270 25.41 10.50 -10.58
C GLU A 270 24.63 10.25 -9.29
N ILE A 271 23.44 10.84 -9.15
CA ILE A 271 22.60 10.71 -7.97
C ILE A 271 22.01 9.29 -7.86
N THR A 272 21.49 8.76 -8.97
CA THR A 272 20.64 7.56 -8.99
C THR A 272 21.39 6.28 -9.28
N TRP A 273 22.63 6.35 -9.77
CA TRP A 273 23.45 5.26 -10.28
C TRP A 273 22.90 4.60 -11.57
N ILE A 274 21.94 5.25 -12.22
CA ILE A 274 21.38 4.82 -13.51
C ILE A 274 22.09 5.59 -14.62
N SER A 275 22.51 4.93 -15.69
CA SER A 275 23.18 5.64 -16.79
C SER A 275 22.25 6.65 -17.47
N SER A 276 22.82 7.73 -18.00
CA SER A 276 22.09 8.79 -18.72
C SER A 276 21.25 8.22 -19.87
N GLU A 277 21.78 7.20 -20.57
CA GLU A 277 21.08 6.51 -21.67
C GLU A 277 19.80 5.82 -21.18
N LYS A 278 19.89 5.10 -20.06
CA LYS A 278 18.73 4.42 -19.47
C LYS A 278 17.70 5.40 -18.92
N ILE A 279 18.13 6.56 -18.41
CA ILE A 279 17.21 7.61 -17.96
C ILE A 279 16.44 8.17 -19.17
N ARG A 280 17.12 8.48 -20.28
CA ARG A 280 16.48 8.92 -21.54
C ARG A 280 15.56 7.84 -22.10
N GLU A 281 16.01 6.59 -22.12
CA GLU A 281 15.21 5.45 -22.60
C GLU A 281 13.91 5.31 -21.78
N SER A 282 14.00 5.37 -20.45
CA SER A 282 12.83 5.25 -19.57
C SER A 282 11.84 6.41 -19.77
N ALA A 283 12.31 7.63 -19.90
CA ALA A 283 11.49 8.80 -20.16
C ALA A 283 10.74 8.69 -21.50
N ARG A 284 11.47 8.35 -22.57
CA ARG A 284 10.89 8.13 -23.90
C ARG A 284 9.89 6.98 -23.90
N MET A 285 10.26 5.82 -23.33
CA MET A 285 9.36 4.66 -23.23
C MET A 285 8.05 5.00 -22.49
N TYR A 286 8.13 5.81 -21.43
CA TYR A 286 6.95 6.22 -20.67
C TYR A 286 6.08 7.22 -21.44
N ALA A 287 6.70 8.25 -22.02
CA ALA A 287 5.97 9.33 -22.68
C ALA A 287 5.38 8.93 -24.03
N THR A 288 6.03 8.01 -24.77
CA THR A 288 5.57 7.60 -26.11
C THR A 288 4.69 6.35 -26.10
N ALA A 289 4.48 5.72 -24.95
CA ALA A 289 3.53 4.62 -24.85
C ALA A 289 2.11 5.11 -25.14
N PRO A 290 1.31 4.40 -25.96
CA PRO A 290 -0.08 4.78 -26.24
C PRO A 290 -0.91 4.94 -24.97
N SER A 291 -0.61 4.13 -23.94
CA SER A 291 -1.13 4.29 -22.58
C SER A 291 -0.13 3.68 -21.58
N ALA A 292 0.01 4.32 -20.43
CA ALA A 292 0.90 3.83 -19.37
C ALA A 292 0.26 3.93 -18.00
N CYS A 293 0.31 2.86 -17.22
CA CYS A 293 -0.03 2.92 -15.80
C CYS A 293 1.23 2.90 -14.94
N LEU A 294 1.25 3.79 -13.95
CA LEU A 294 2.30 3.94 -12.95
C LEU A 294 1.69 3.88 -11.55
N PRO A 295 1.30 2.68 -11.09
CA PRO A 295 0.69 2.52 -9.77
C PRO A 295 1.64 2.95 -8.66
N TRP A 296 1.06 3.32 -7.51
CA TRP A 296 1.88 3.66 -6.36
C TRP A 296 2.70 2.47 -5.85
N GLY A 297 3.91 2.75 -5.39
CA GLY A 297 4.79 1.74 -4.80
C GLY A 297 4.69 1.74 -3.29
N GLN A 298 4.14 0.68 -2.73
CA GLN A 298 3.82 0.59 -1.28
C GLN A 298 5.02 0.61 -0.33
N LYS A 299 6.08 1.17 -0.53
CA LYS A 299 7.29 1.34 0.32
C LYS A 299 8.58 1.46 -0.49
N GLY A 300 8.46 1.61 -1.79
CA GLY A 300 9.61 1.81 -2.64
C GLY A 300 9.87 3.30 -2.89
N GLY A 301 10.36 4.02 -1.89
CA GLY A 301 10.64 5.45 -2.03
C GLY A 301 9.43 6.38 -1.86
N ASP A 302 8.21 5.89 -2.09
CA ASP A 302 6.99 6.73 -2.06
C ASP A 302 6.48 6.98 -0.64
N ALA A 303 6.47 5.95 0.21
CA ALA A 303 5.85 6.01 1.52
C ALA A 303 6.87 6.14 2.67
N SER A 304 8.14 6.11 2.39
CA SER A 304 9.17 6.08 3.41
C SER A 304 10.37 6.94 3.03
N GLY A 305 10.87 7.65 4.00
CA GLY A 305 12.07 8.46 3.84
C GLY A 305 11.78 9.95 3.70
N ILE A 306 12.86 10.70 3.75
CA ILE A 306 12.85 12.17 3.81
C ILE A 306 12.29 12.82 2.54
N ASN A 307 12.34 12.11 1.40
CA ASN A 307 11.91 12.59 0.09
C ASN A 307 10.57 11.97 -0.39
N ALA A 308 9.85 11.25 0.47
CA ALA A 308 8.62 10.56 0.08
C ALA A 308 7.61 11.48 -0.60
N THR A 309 7.32 12.63 -0.01
CA THR A 309 6.38 13.62 -0.57
C THR A 309 6.82 14.15 -1.93
N SER A 310 8.13 14.45 -2.09
CA SER A 310 8.67 14.91 -3.37
C SER A 310 8.61 13.82 -4.44
N THR A 311 8.86 12.57 -4.08
CA THR A 311 8.78 11.41 -4.97
C THR A 311 7.36 11.22 -5.50
N ILE A 312 6.36 11.20 -4.61
CA ILE A 312 4.97 11.01 -4.99
C ILE A 312 4.50 12.15 -5.89
N ARG A 313 4.82 13.39 -5.53
CA ARG A 313 4.46 14.55 -6.34
C ARG A 313 5.10 14.51 -7.73
N ALA A 314 6.37 14.14 -7.84
CA ALA A 314 7.05 14.02 -9.13
C ALA A 314 6.45 12.90 -9.99
N LYS A 315 6.08 11.75 -9.40
CA LYS A 315 5.36 10.67 -10.09
C LYS A 315 3.95 11.11 -10.52
N ALA A 316 3.26 11.87 -9.68
CA ALA A 316 1.99 12.47 -10.02
C ALA A 316 2.11 13.40 -11.24
N ILE A 317 3.13 14.23 -11.26
CA ILE A 317 3.43 15.12 -12.39
C ILE A 317 3.74 14.32 -13.66
N LEU A 318 4.54 13.25 -13.57
CA LEU A 318 4.81 12.37 -14.73
C LEU A 318 3.52 11.85 -15.36
N ARG A 319 2.57 11.38 -14.56
CA ARG A 319 1.26 10.92 -15.04
C ARG A 319 0.48 12.05 -15.72
N ALA A 320 0.49 13.25 -15.13
CA ALA A 320 -0.24 14.41 -15.65
C ALA A 320 0.32 14.89 -17.00
N ILE A 321 1.62 15.17 -17.08
CA ILE A 321 2.21 15.74 -18.30
C ILE A 321 2.22 14.76 -19.49
N THR A 322 1.95 13.48 -19.26
CA THR A 322 1.82 12.46 -20.31
C THR A 322 0.37 12.02 -20.55
N GLY A 323 -0.61 12.75 -19.99
CA GLY A 323 -2.03 12.47 -20.20
C GLY A 323 -2.49 11.10 -19.69
N ASN A 324 -1.77 10.47 -18.76
CA ASN A 324 -2.09 9.13 -18.24
C ASN A 324 -3.00 9.14 -17.00
N ILE A 325 -3.84 10.17 -16.87
CA ILE A 325 -4.80 10.32 -15.77
C ILE A 325 -6.22 10.24 -16.34
N ASP A 326 -7.09 9.52 -15.62
CA ASP A 326 -8.51 9.30 -15.90
C ASP A 326 -8.79 8.78 -17.32
N ARG A 327 -7.94 7.90 -17.79
CA ARG A 327 -8.03 7.26 -19.10
C ARG A 327 -7.82 5.76 -19.02
N LYS A 328 -8.37 5.05 -20.01
CA LYS A 328 -8.12 3.61 -20.18
C LYS A 328 -6.65 3.33 -20.41
N GLY A 329 -6.10 2.36 -19.69
CA GLY A 329 -4.67 2.00 -19.72
C GLY A 329 -3.77 2.91 -18.88
N GLY A 330 -4.34 3.91 -18.20
CA GLY A 330 -3.67 4.80 -17.26
C GLY A 330 -4.16 4.64 -15.82
N GLU A 331 -4.16 5.73 -15.08
CA GLU A 331 -4.67 5.81 -13.71
C GLU A 331 -6.09 6.35 -13.71
N LEU A 332 -7.02 5.66 -13.06
CA LEU A 332 -8.42 6.09 -12.98
C LEU A 332 -8.67 6.86 -11.68
N ILE A 333 -9.32 8.02 -11.76
CA ILE A 333 -9.67 8.79 -10.57
C ILE A 333 -10.78 8.03 -9.82
N ALA A 334 -10.48 7.65 -8.57
CA ALA A 334 -11.45 7.00 -7.72
C ALA A 334 -12.50 8.00 -7.25
N PRO A 335 -13.81 7.65 -7.28
CA PRO A 335 -14.80 8.49 -6.64
C PRO A 335 -14.49 8.59 -5.15
N PRO A 336 -14.82 9.72 -4.49
CA PRO A 336 -14.58 9.88 -3.07
C PRO A 336 -15.25 8.75 -2.28
N SER A 337 -14.50 8.16 -1.36
CA SER A 337 -15.00 7.08 -0.52
C SER A 337 -16.14 7.62 0.36
N ARG A 338 -17.30 6.98 0.29
CA ARG A 338 -18.48 7.34 1.08
C ARG A 338 -18.45 6.68 2.47
N PHE A 339 -17.32 6.76 3.17
CA PHE A 339 -17.32 6.39 4.59
C PHE A 339 -17.93 7.53 5.40
N PRO A 340 -18.93 7.28 6.24
CA PRO A 340 -19.46 8.33 7.10
C PRO A 340 -18.34 8.78 8.06
N PRO A 341 -18.03 10.09 8.12
CA PRO A 341 -17.01 10.64 9.02
C PRO A 341 -17.29 10.35 10.50
N SER A 342 -18.55 10.16 10.83
CA SER A 342 -19.06 9.98 12.18
C SER A 342 -18.53 8.77 12.96
N PHE A 343 -17.94 7.78 12.28
CA PHE A 343 -17.51 6.55 12.96
C PHE A 343 -16.33 6.76 13.92
N TYR A 344 -15.46 7.74 13.61
CA TYR A 344 -14.31 8.09 14.42
C TYR A 344 -14.58 9.27 15.36
N GLU A 345 -15.48 10.17 14.98
CA GLU A 345 -15.77 11.40 15.73
C GLU A 345 -16.48 11.16 17.07
N HIS A 346 -17.32 10.13 17.18
CA HIS A 346 -18.05 9.82 18.41
C HIS A 346 -17.17 9.44 19.62
N TYR A 347 -15.90 9.14 19.37
CA TYR A 347 -14.96 8.74 20.44
C TYR A 347 -13.71 9.63 20.42
N ALA A 348 -13.75 10.78 19.76
CA ALA A 348 -12.61 11.67 19.68
C ALA A 348 -12.25 12.20 21.08
N LEU A 349 -10.96 12.15 21.41
CA LEU A 349 -10.44 12.73 22.63
C LEU A 349 -10.57 14.27 22.60
N PRO A 350 -10.73 14.94 23.77
CA PRO A 350 -10.60 16.38 23.87
C PRO A 350 -9.25 16.88 23.34
N GLN A 351 -9.19 18.09 22.77
CA GLN A 351 -7.98 18.63 22.18
C GLN A 351 -6.79 18.60 23.14
N GLU A 352 -7.01 18.99 24.38
CA GLU A 352 -5.98 18.96 25.43
C GLU A 352 -5.33 17.59 25.60
N GLN A 353 -6.12 16.51 25.48
CA GLN A 353 -5.59 15.16 25.59
C GLN A 353 -4.89 14.73 24.30
N ARG A 354 -5.36 15.18 23.17
CA ARG A 354 -4.74 14.97 21.85
C ARG A 354 -3.35 15.58 21.77
N ASP A 355 -3.20 16.76 22.31
CA ASP A 355 -1.94 17.52 22.28
C ASP A 355 -0.81 16.82 23.06
N LYS A 356 -1.13 15.86 23.91
CA LYS A 356 -0.17 15.01 24.62
C LYS A 356 0.35 13.83 23.79
N MET A 357 -0.08 13.67 22.55
CA MET A 357 0.40 12.61 21.67
C MET A 357 1.91 12.74 21.43
N ILE A 358 2.62 11.62 21.52
CA ILE A 358 4.07 11.56 21.30
C ILE A 358 4.41 12.11 19.91
N GLY A 359 5.26 13.14 19.88
CA GLY A 359 5.73 13.78 18.64
C GLY A 359 4.80 14.84 18.07
N ASN A 360 3.69 15.18 18.73
CA ASN A 360 2.75 16.18 18.24
C ASN A 360 3.37 17.58 18.07
N ASP A 361 4.30 17.94 18.93
CA ASP A 361 5.07 19.20 18.88
C ASP A 361 5.99 19.31 17.66
N ARG A 362 6.50 18.17 17.17
CA ARG A 362 7.46 18.10 16.06
C ARG A 362 6.84 17.72 14.72
N PHE A 363 5.80 16.91 14.74
CA PHE A 363 5.17 16.32 13.56
C PHE A 363 3.64 16.40 13.61
N PRO A 364 3.05 17.59 13.72
CA PRO A 364 1.59 17.73 13.93
C PRO A 364 0.75 17.13 12.78
N GLY A 365 1.27 17.11 11.57
CA GLY A 365 0.59 16.51 10.42
C GLY A 365 0.55 14.97 10.43
N LEU A 366 1.42 14.33 11.19
CA LEU A 366 1.47 12.85 11.30
C LEU A 366 0.74 12.33 12.55
N THR A 367 0.54 13.16 13.54
CA THR A 367 0.02 12.74 14.84
C THR A 367 -1.50 12.84 14.94
N TYR A 368 -2.15 13.64 14.09
CA TYR A 368 -3.50 14.01 14.46
C TYR A 368 -4.58 13.94 13.39
N LYS A 369 -4.29 13.64 12.17
CA LYS A 369 -5.31 13.56 11.13
C LYS A 369 -5.18 12.26 10.34
N GLY A 370 -5.50 11.18 11.01
CA GLY A 370 -5.80 9.93 10.32
C GLY A 370 -7.23 9.95 9.81
#